data_7adf289ae9535c44c72b4517f9c8bae4
#
_entry.id   7adf289ae9535c44c72b4517f9c8bae4
#
_cell.length_a   1.000
_cell.length_b   1.000
_cell.length_c   1.000
_cell.angle_alpha   90.00
_cell.angle_beta   90.00
_cell.angle_gamma   90.00
#
_symmetry.space_group_name_H-M   'P 1'
#
loop_
_entity.id
_entity.type
_entity.pdbx_description
1 polymer ?
#
loop_
_entity_poly.entity_id
_entity_poly.type
_entity_poly.pdbx_seq_one_letter_code
_entity_poly.pdbx_strand_id
1 'polypeptide(L)'
;MKIIAPSMLSCNFGKLKEEIEMVNQSEAGWFHLDIMDGVFVPNITFGTPILEVFKEYATKHLDAHLMIVNPENYIEKFASLGANTITVHYEACDNLLNTINQIKKLNVKAGVAINPDTDVSVLHSLVNEIDLICLMSVFPGFSGQKFIPETFERLEKPVSYTHLRAHETSE
;
A
#
# COMPACT_ATOMS: atom_id res chain seq x y z
N MET A 1 17.30 -7.33 3.10
CA MET A 1 17.61 -6.17 2.22
C MET A 1 16.47 -5.18 2.42
N LYS A 2 16.76 -3.90 2.69
CA LYS A 2 15.72 -2.86 2.77
C LYS A 2 15.26 -2.50 1.35
N ILE A 3 13.97 -2.31 1.16
CA ILE A 3 13.38 -1.88 -0.11
C ILE A 3 12.81 -0.49 0.11
N ILE A 4 13.15 0.44 -0.78
CA ILE A 4 12.58 1.77 -0.81
C ILE A 4 11.43 1.75 -1.82
N ALA A 5 10.26 2.25 -1.40
CA ALA A 5 9.05 2.36 -2.21
C ALA A 5 8.52 3.81 -2.11
N PRO A 6 9.00 4.74 -2.95
CA PRO A 6 8.53 6.11 -2.92
C PRO A 6 7.03 6.17 -3.26
N SER A 7 6.29 6.97 -2.48
CA SER A 7 4.90 7.28 -2.80
C SER A 7 4.84 8.23 -4.00
N MET A 8 4.09 7.82 -5.01
CA MET A 8 3.86 8.64 -6.20
C MET A 8 2.79 9.72 -5.99
N LEU A 9 2.22 9.79 -4.79
CA LEU A 9 1.29 10.87 -4.42
C LEU A 9 1.95 12.25 -4.50
N SER A 10 3.26 12.34 -4.22
CA SER A 10 4.02 13.59 -4.22
C SER A 10 4.68 13.92 -5.56
N CYS A 11 4.48 13.12 -6.61
CA CYS A 11 5.08 13.36 -7.92
C CYS A 11 4.41 14.52 -8.68
N ASN A 12 5.09 15.04 -9.69
CA ASN A 12 4.49 16.02 -10.60
C ASN A 12 3.61 15.31 -11.64
N PHE A 13 2.30 15.26 -11.41
CA PHE A 13 1.34 14.62 -12.33
C PHE A 13 1.34 15.21 -13.74
N GLY A 14 1.75 16.48 -13.92
CA GLY A 14 1.93 17.09 -15.23
C GLY A 14 3.11 16.52 -16.04
N LYS A 15 3.98 15.72 -15.37
CA LYS A 15 5.15 15.07 -15.94
C LYS A 15 5.25 13.61 -15.51
N LEU A 16 4.10 12.95 -15.38
CA LEU A 16 4.01 11.62 -14.77
C LEU A 16 4.96 10.59 -15.41
N LYS A 17 5.10 10.61 -16.72
CA LYS A 17 6.03 9.71 -17.42
C LYS A 17 7.47 9.92 -16.98
N GLU A 18 7.93 11.17 -16.93
CA GLU A 18 9.31 11.51 -16.51
C GLU A 18 9.54 11.14 -15.03
N GLU A 19 8.55 11.31 -14.18
CA GLU A 19 8.61 10.90 -12.77
C GLU A 19 8.72 9.37 -12.63
N ILE A 20 7.96 8.61 -13.43
CA ILE A 20 8.08 7.15 -13.47
C ILE A 20 9.47 6.73 -13.97
N GLU A 21 9.98 7.34 -15.04
CA GLU A 21 11.30 7.05 -15.57
C GLU A 21 12.41 7.39 -14.56
N MET A 22 12.29 8.48 -13.81
CA MET A 22 13.22 8.84 -12.74
C MET A 22 13.25 7.75 -11.65
N VAL A 23 12.11 7.26 -11.19
CA VAL A 23 12.05 6.19 -10.19
C VAL A 23 12.56 4.87 -10.78
N ASN A 24 12.28 4.55 -12.04
CA ASN A 24 12.85 3.37 -12.70
C ASN A 24 14.37 3.36 -12.68
N GLN A 25 15.01 4.52 -12.82
CA GLN A 25 16.47 4.67 -12.84
C GLN A 25 17.08 4.80 -11.44
N SER A 26 16.30 5.04 -10.41
CA SER A 26 16.75 5.22 -9.03
C SER A 26 17.06 3.88 -8.35
N GLU A 27 17.55 3.92 -7.11
CA GLU A 27 17.74 2.74 -6.24
C GLU A 27 16.43 2.24 -5.59
N ALA A 28 15.31 2.92 -5.80
CA ALA A 28 14.00 2.45 -5.32
C ALA A 28 13.69 1.07 -5.90
N GLY A 29 13.14 0.19 -5.08
CA GLY A 29 12.75 -1.16 -5.51
C GLY A 29 11.33 -1.22 -6.05
N TRP A 30 10.44 -0.38 -5.53
CA TRP A 30 9.02 -0.39 -5.82
C TRP A 30 8.48 1.00 -6.10
N PHE A 31 7.26 1.05 -6.68
CA PHE A 31 6.39 2.21 -6.69
C PHE A 31 5.29 1.99 -5.66
N HIS A 32 5.03 2.99 -4.83
CA HIS A 32 3.87 2.99 -3.91
C HIS A 32 2.80 3.94 -4.45
N LEU A 33 1.61 3.38 -4.70
CA LEU A 33 0.51 4.09 -5.37
C LEU A 33 -0.63 4.26 -4.38
N ASP A 34 -0.79 5.47 -3.85
CA ASP A 34 -1.79 5.82 -2.84
C ASP A 34 -3.12 6.21 -3.48
N ILE A 35 -4.08 5.29 -3.51
CA ILE A 35 -5.41 5.46 -4.08
C ILE A 35 -6.40 5.84 -2.97
N MET A 36 -7.07 6.98 -3.13
CA MET A 36 -7.99 7.55 -2.15
C MET A 36 -9.31 7.94 -2.81
N ASP A 37 -10.42 7.67 -2.14
CA ASP A 37 -11.78 7.85 -2.66
C ASP A 37 -12.55 9.05 -2.07
N GLY A 38 -11.97 9.75 -1.09
CA GLY A 38 -12.63 10.86 -0.39
C GLY A 38 -13.68 10.41 0.65
N VAL A 39 -13.81 9.10 0.89
CA VAL A 39 -14.76 8.52 1.85
C VAL A 39 -14.03 7.86 3.00
N PHE A 40 -13.11 6.93 2.70
CA PHE A 40 -12.27 6.31 3.72
C PHE A 40 -11.30 7.32 4.35
N VAL A 41 -10.76 8.21 3.53
CA VAL A 41 -9.92 9.34 3.93
C VAL A 41 -10.45 10.65 3.33
N PRO A 42 -10.23 11.82 3.96
CA PRO A 42 -10.77 13.10 3.49
C PRO A 42 -9.94 13.69 2.33
N ASN A 43 -9.53 12.86 1.39
CA ASN A 43 -8.76 13.24 0.20
C ASN A 43 -9.13 12.32 -0.96
N ILE A 44 -9.05 12.85 -2.19
CA ILE A 44 -9.20 12.11 -3.44
C ILE A 44 -7.89 12.23 -4.20
N THR A 45 -7.35 11.10 -4.67
CA THR A 45 -6.10 11.13 -5.42
C THR A 45 -6.34 10.70 -6.87
N PHE A 46 -5.82 9.57 -7.26
CA PHE A 46 -5.91 9.04 -8.60
C PHE A 46 -6.45 7.60 -8.57
N GLY A 47 -6.86 7.11 -9.71
CA GLY A 47 -7.41 5.77 -9.84
C GLY A 47 -6.89 5.06 -11.07
N THR A 48 -7.71 4.19 -11.61
CA THR A 48 -7.36 3.26 -12.69
C THR A 48 -6.74 3.89 -13.94
N PRO A 49 -7.14 5.10 -14.42
CA PRO A 49 -6.48 5.72 -15.58
C PRO A 49 -5.00 6.03 -15.36
N ILE A 50 -4.62 6.39 -14.13
CA ILE A 50 -3.22 6.65 -13.79
C ILE A 50 -2.45 5.34 -13.70
N LEU A 51 -3.06 4.27 -13.18
CA LEU A 51 -2.41 2.95 -13.16
C LEU A 51 -2.15 2.40 -14.58
N GLU A 52 -2.95 2.75 -15.58
CA GLU A 52 -2.68 2.40 -16.98
C GLU A 52 -1.35 3.00 -17.45
N VAL A 53 -1.03 4.23 -17.03
CA VAL A 53 0.26 4.88 -17.32
C VAL A 53 1.40 4.15 -16.59
N PHE A 54 1.22 3.78 -15.31
CA PHE A 54 2.23 2.99 -14.60
C PHE A 54 2.44 1.63 -15.26
N LYS A 55 1.38 0.94 -15.68
CA LYS A 55 1.47 -0.34 -16.40
C LYS A 55 2.30 -0.23 -17.69
N GLU A 56 2.24 0.90 -18.37
CA GLU A 56 2.96 1.14 -19.62
C GLU A 56 4.45 1.46 -19.38
N TYR A 57 4.75 2.29 -18.38
CA TYR A 57 6.11 2.86 -18.23
C TYR A 57 6.89 2.33 -17.03
N ALA A 58 6.25 1.81 -15.99
CA ALA A 58 6.96 1.31 -14.81
C ALA A 58 7.60 -0.05 -15.08
N THR A 59 8.88 -0.18 -14.68
CA THR A 59 9.63 -1.44 -14.79
C THR A 59 9.87 -2.13 -13.45
N LYS A 60 9.42 -1.51 -12.37
CA LYS A 60 9.58 -2.01 -11.00
C LYS A 60 8.24 -2.46 -10.43
N HIS A 61 8.29 -3.08 -9.28
CA HIS A 61 7.12 -3.57 -8.55
C HIS A 61 6.12 -2.46 -8.24
N LEU A 62 4.85 -2.69 -8.55
CA LEU A 62 3.75 -1.77 -8.25
C LEU A 62 3.01 -2.26 -7.00
N ASP A 63 3.02 -1.47 -5.95
CA ASP A 63 2.21 -1.66 -4.75
C ASP A 63 1.04 -0.68 -4.77
N ALA A 64 -0.17 -1.17 -4.99
CA ALA A 64 -1.39 -0.38 -4.98
C ALA A 64 -1.97 -0.35 -3.57
N HIS A 65 -1.83 0.79 -2.88
CA HIS A 65 -2.34 1.03 -1.53
C HIS A 65 -3.74 1.65 -1.60
N LEU A 66 -4.75 0.86 -1.23
CA LEU A 66 -6.16 1.21 -1.37
C LEU A 66 -6.71 1.81 -0.07
N MET A 67 -6.70 3.13 0.03
CA MET A 67 -7.36 3.91 1.07
C MET A 67 -8.79 4.27 0.60
N ILE A 68 -9.60 3.25 0.38
CA ILE A 68 -10.95 3.35 -0.17
C ILE A 68 -11.90 2.44 0.62
N VAL A 69 -13.19 2.77 0.62
CA VAL A 69 -14.23 1.87 1.15
C VAL A 69 -14.51 0.73 0.18
N ASN A 70 -14.90 -0.43 0.71
CA ASN A 70 -15.23 -1.64 -0.07
C ASN A 70 -14.16 -2.00 -1.11
N PRO A 71 -12.86 -2.13 -0.72
CA PRO A 71 -11.76 -2.35 -1.65
C PRO A 71 -11.91 -3.62 -2.48
N GLU A 72 -12.65 -4.63 -2.00
CA GLU A 72 -12.95 -5.88 -2.67
C GLU A 72 -13.59 -5.70 -4.06
N ASN A 73 -14.32 -4.60 -4.27
CA ASN A 73 -14.94 -4.29 -5.56
C ASN A 73 -13.94 -3.89 -6.65
N TYR A 74 -12.69 -3.58 -6.27
CA TYR A 74 -11.68 -3.03 -7.18
C TYR A 74 -10.46 -3.92 -7.38
N ILE A 75 -10.30 -4.97 -6.56
CA ILE A 75 -9.12 -5.85 -6.56
C ILE A 75 -8.81 -6.40 -7.95
N GLU A 76 -9.80 -6.97 -8.65
CA GLU A 76 -9.62 -7.52 -9.99
C GLU A 76 -9.14 -6.46 -10.99
N LYS A 77 -9.69 -5.25 -10.88
CA LYS A 77 -9.29 -4.15 -11.76
C LYS A 77 -7.85 -3.74 -11.52
N PHE A 78 -7.44 -3.54 -10.25
CA PHE A 78 -6.06 -3.17 -9.93
C PHE A 78 -5.06 -4.27 -10.30
N ALA A 79 -5.40 -5.53 -10.07
CA ALA A 79 -4.59 -6.67 -10.52
C ALA A 79 -4.40 -6.68 -12.04
N SER A 80 -5.48 -6.45 -12.82
CA SER A 80 -5.43 -6.41 -14.28
C SER A 80 -4.60 -5.25 -14.83
N LEU A 81 -4.43 -4.19 -14.04
CA LEU A 81 -3.59 -3.02 -14.34
C LEU A 81 -2.12 -3.19 -13.92
N GLY A 82 -1.74 -4.39 -13.47
CA GLY A 82 -0.34 -4.73 -13.23
C GLY A 82 0.13 -4.49 -11.79
N ALA A 83 -0.78 -4.26 -10.84
CA ALA A 83 -0.41 -4.26 -9.43
C ALA A 83 0.22 -5.61 -9.05
N ASN A 84 1.43 -5.58 -8.51
CA ASN A 84 2.13 -6.77 -8.03
C ASN A 84 1.80 -7.07 -6.55
N THR A 85 1.49 -6.00 -5.79
CA THR A 85 0.91 -6.04 -4.46
C THR A 85 -0.33 -5.16 -4.44
N ILE A 86 -1.38 -5.61 -3.75
CA ILE A 86 -2.54 -4.80 -3.42
C ILE A 86 -2.62 -4.75 -1.90
N THR A 87 -2.47 -3.54 -1.35
CA THR A 87 -2.51 -3.28 0.08
C THR A 87 -3.85 -2.64 0.44
N VAL A 88 -4.63 -3.32 1.28
CA VAL A 88 -5.93 -2.85 1.76
C VAL A 88 -5.88 -2.51 3.24
N HIS A 89 -6.69 -1.57 3.70
CA HIS A 89 -6.78 -1.27 5.11
C HIS A 89 -7.63 -2.29 5.87
N TYR A 90 -7.15 -2.73 7.03
CA TYR A 90 -7.92 -3.56 7.97
C TYR A 90 -9.28 -2.92 8.25
N GLU A 91 -9.27 -1.59 8.48
CA GLU A 91 -10.43 -0.80 8.86
C GLU A 91 -11.44 -0.60 7.71
N ALA A 92 -11.03 -0.86 6.47
CA ALA A 92 -11.90 -0.74 5.28
C ALA A 92 -12.54 -2.06 4.84
N CYS A 93 -12.18 -3.19 5.47
CA CYS A 93 -12.62 -4.51 5.06
C CYS A 93 -13.62 -5.09 6.06
N ASP A 94 -14.84 -5.41 5.63
CA ASP A 94 -15.82 -6.12 6.45
C ASP A 94 -15.35 -7.56 6.77
N ASN A 95 -14.67 -8.21 5.83
CA ASN A 95 -14.07 -9.52 5.99
C ASN A 95 -12.68 -9.57 5.35
N LEU A 96 -11.67 -9.18 6.15
CA LEU A 96 -10.30 -9.09 5.68
C LEU A 96 -9.76 -10.40 5.10
N LEU A 97 -10.06 -11.55 5.70
CA LEU A 97 -9.60 -12.86 5.19
C LEU A 97 -10.13 -13.14 3.78
N ASN A 98 -11.40 -12.85 3.52
CA ASN A 98 -11.97 -13.00 2.18
C ASN A 98 -11.29 -12.07 1.17
N THR A 99 -11.01 -10.81 1.56
CA THR A 99 -10.32 -9.84 0.73
C THR A 99 -8.90 -10.28 0.40
N ILE A 100 -8.14 -10.78 1.39
CA ILE A 100 -6.80 -11.37 1.18
C ILE A 100 -6.89 -12.53 0.19
N ASN A 101 -7.82 -13.45 0.38
CA ASN A 101 -8.00 -14.60 -0.51
C ASN A 101 -8.36 -14.19 -1.95
N GLN A 102 -9.16 -13.14 -2.11
CA GLN A 102 -9.50 -12.60 -3.43
C GLN A 102 -8.24 -12.06 -4.14
N ILE A 103 -7.39 -11.30 -3.44
CA ILE A 103 -6.12 -10.80 -3.97
C ILE A 103 -5.21 -11.97 -4.41
N LYS A 104 -5.01 -12.94 -3.52
CA LYS A 104 -4.12 -14.08 -3.77
C LYS A 104 -4.58 -14.98 -4.93
N LYS A 105 -5.87 -15.14 -5.14
CA LYS A 105 -6.44 -15.88 -6.30
C LYS A 105 -6.03 -15.28 -7.65
N LEU A 106 -5.67 -14.00 -7.69
CA LEU A 106 -5.20 -13.31 -8.89
C LEU A 106 -3.67 -13.38 -9.08
N ASN A 107 -2.97 -14.16 -8.26
CA ASN A 107 -1.51 -14.24 -8.20
C ASN A 107 -0.84 -12.88 -7.88
N VAL A 108 -1.52 -12.05 -7.11
CA VAL A 108 -1.05 -10.76 -6.59
C VAL A 108 -0.75 -10.92 -5.10
N LYS A 109 0.28 -10.25 -4.58
CA LYS A 109 0.61 -10.26 -3.16
C LYS A 109 -0.43 -9.48 -2.37
N ALA A 110 -0.86 -10.04 -1.25
CA ALA A 110 -1.81 -9.40 -0.35
C ALA A 110 -1.09 -8.59 0.73
N GLY A 111 -1.21 -7.26 0.66
CA GLY A 111 -0.79 -6.35 1.69
C GLY A 111 -1.96 -5.95 2.59
N VAL A 112 -1.66 -5.72 3.88
CA VAL A 112 -2.64 -5.17 4.83
C VAL A 112 -2.03 -3.95 5.52
N ALA A 113 -2.71 -2.81 5.42
CA ALA A 113 -2.39 -1.60 6.16
C ALA A 113 -3.23 -1.52 7.44
N ILE A 114 -2.65 -0.94 8.49
CA ILE A 114 -3.36 -0.58 9.72
C ILE A 114 -3.03 0.85 10.13
N ASN A 115 -4.06 1.59 10.57
CA ASN A 115 -3.94 2.97 11.02
C ASN A 115 -3.05 3.10 12.28
N PRO A 116 -2.51 4.29 12.57
CA PRO A 116 -1.65 4.49 13.73
C PRO A 116 -2.31 4.14 15.08
N ASP A 117 -3.61 4.26 15.19
CA ASP A 117 -4.43 3.98 16.38
C ASP A 117 -5.00 2.56 16.42
N THR A 118 -4.82 1.75 15.38
CA THR A 118 -5.23 0.34 15.35
C THR A 118 -4.16 -0.55 15.99
N ASP A 119 -4.53 -1.38 16.96
CA ASP A 119 -3.58 -2.31 17.59
C ASP A 119 -3.16 -3.40 16.60
N VAL A 120 -1.86 -3.68 16.55
CA VAL A 120 -1.26 -4.69 15.63
C VAL A 120 -1.81 -6.10 15.87
N SER A 121 -2.29 -6.39 17.08
CA SER A 121 -2.85 -7.70 17.45
C SER A 121 -4.05 -8.12 16.62
N VAL A 122 -4.75 -7.18 15.97
CA VAL A 122 -5.87 -7.49 15.06
C VAL A 122 -5.45 -8.39 13.89
N LEU A 123 -4.15 -8.40 13.55
CA LEU A 123 -3.60 -9.21 12.47
C LEU A 123 -3.08 -10.58 12.90
N HIS A 124 -3.04 -10.90 14.21
CA HIS A 124 -2.41 -12.13 14.72
C HIS A 124 -2.95 -13.41 14.08
N SER A 125 -4.25 -13.51 13.90
CA SER A 125 -4.87 -14.71 13.31
C SER A 125 -4.67 -14.82 11.79
N LEU A 126 -4.23 -13.74 11.13
CA LEU A 126 -4.13 -13.64 9.66
C LEU A 126 -2.69 -13.51 9.19
N VAL A 127 -1.71 -13.46 10.09
CA VAL A 127 -0.32 -13.17 9.77
C VAL A 127 0.27 -14.11 8.71
N ASN A 128 -0.12 -15.38 8.71
CA ASN A 128 0.35 -16.38 7.75
C ASN A 128 -0.30 -16.23 6.35
N GLU A 129 -1.36 -15.45 6.27
CA GLU A 129 -2.08 -15.18 5.02
C GLU A 129 -1.65 -13.87 4.37
N ILE A 130 -0.88 -13.03 5.08
CA ILE A 130 -0.47 -11.70 4.64
C ILE A 130 0.95 -11.76 4.07
N ASP A 131 1.16 -11.17 2.89
CA ASP A 131 2.49 -11.09 2.25
C ASP A 131 3.24 -9.80 2.67
N LEU A 132 2.50 -8.74 3.06
CA LEU A 132 3.03 -7.45 3.46
C LEU A 132 2.14 -6.81 4.52
N ILE A 133 2.73 -6.26 5.59
CA ILE A 133 2.04 -5.38 6.52
C ILE A 133 2.56 -3.95 6.30
N CYS A 134 1.65 -3.03 6.00
CA CYS A 134 1.91 -1.59 5.99
C CYS A 134 1.50 -1.01 7.35
N LEU A 135 2.47 -0.85 8.23
CA LEU A 135 2.25 -0.21 9.53
C LEU A 135 2.28 1.30 9.33
N MET A 136 1.09 1.94 9.34
CA MET A 136 1.01 3.38 9.14
C MET A 136 1.72 4.13 10.28
N SER A 137 2.68 4.98 9.91
CA SER A 137 3.41 5.88 10.79
C SER A 137 2.88 7.31 10.78
N VAL A 138 1.87 7.55 9.94
CA VAL A 138 1.06 8.75 9.83
C VAL A 138 -0.37 8.33 9.56
N PHE A 139 -1.35 9.18 9.83
CA PHE A 139 -2.73 8.89 9.42
C PHE A 139 -2.87 8.94 7.90
N PRO A 140 -3.61 7.99 7.28
CA PRO A 140 -3.81 7.99 5.83
C PRO A 140 -4.53 9.25 5.36
N GLY A 141 -4.23 9.69 4.11
CA GLY A 141 -4.94 10.80 3.46
C GLY A 141 -4.07 11.89 2.87
N PHE A 142 -2.92 12.22 3.48
CA PHE A 142 -2.07 13.32 3.02
C PHE A 142 -0.59 12.97 3.12
N SER A 143 0.23 13.51 2.21
CA SER A 143 1.68 13.50 2.31
C SER A 143 2.20 14.62 3.23
N GLY A 144 3.50 14.62 3.54
CA GLY A 144 4.15 15.69 4.31
C GLY A 144 3.80 15.71 5.80
N GLN A 145 3.27 14.64 6.36
CA GLN A 145 2.95 14.53 7.78
C GLN A 145 4.19 14.20 8.61
N LYS A 146 4.18 14.58 9.88
CA LYS A 146 5.24 14.21 10.83
C LYS A 146 5.08 12.74 11.24
N PHE A 147 6.19 12.01 11.20
CA PHE A 147 6.29 10.64 11.69
C PHE A 147 5.79 10.52 13.15
N ILE A 148 5.01 9.49 13.42
CA ILE A 148 4.49 9.16 14.76
C ILE A 148 5.49 8.24 15.46
N PRO A 149 6.24 8.71 16.50
CA PRO A 149 7.34 7.94 17.11
C PRO A 149 6.92 6.59 17.71
N GLU A 150 5.67 6.50 18.19
CA GLU A 150 5.09 5.28 18.75
C GLU A 150 5.02 4.12 17.76
N THR A 151 5.22 4.41 16.48
CA THR A 151 5.33 3.38 15.42
C THR A 151 6.49 2.41 15.69
N PHE A 152 7.59 2.86 16.29
CA PHE A 152 8.70 1.96 16.64
C PHE A 152 8.29 0.90 17.65
N GLU A 153 7.54 1.26 18.69
CA GLU A 153 7.04 0.31 19.68
C GLU A 153 6.03 -0.68 19.03
N ARG A 154 5.26 -0.20 18.06
CA ARG A 154 4.33 -1.03 17.29
C ARG A 154 5.05 -2.01 16.38
N LEU A 155 6.21 -1.64 15.81
CA LEU A 155 7.05 -2.51 14.98
C LEU A 155 7.66 -3.67 15.78
N GLU A 156 8.01 -3.47 17.03
CA GLU A 156 8.59 -4.53 17.89
C GLU A 156 7.61 -5.65 18.20
N LYS A 157 6.30 -5.35 18.24
CA LYS A 157 5.26 -6.35 18.52
C LYS A 157 5.12 -7.43 17.43
N PRO A 158 5.13 -7.11 16.11
CA PRO A 158 5.03 -8.10 15.03
C PRO A 158 6.34 -8.87 14.79
N VAL A 159 7.50 -8.33 15.15
CA VAL A 159 8.82 -8.98 14.91
C VAL A 159 8.96 -10.31 15.68
N SER A 160 8.16 -10.51 16.73
CA SER A 160 8.05 -11.84 17.35
C SER A 160 7.38 -12.89 16.46
N TYR A 161 6.80 -12.51 15.32
CA TYR A 161 6.14 -13.36 14.31
C TYR A 161 6.97 -13.40 13.01
N THR A 162 8.16 -13.84 13.13
CA THR A 162 9.22 -14.15 12.20
C THR A 162 8.83 -14.39 10.74
N HIS A 163 8.56 -13.41 9.91
CA HIS A 163 8.72 -13.45 8.43
C HIS A 163 8.12 -12.24 7.69
N LEU A 164 7.52 -11.28 8.39
CA LEU A 164 6.89 -10.12 7.76
C LEU A 164 7.91 -8.99 7.56
N ARG A 165 7.93 -8.41 6.37
CA ARG A 165 8.70 -7.19 6.08
C ARG A 165 7.80 -6.00 6.36
N ALA A 166 8.16 -5.18 7.36
CA ALA A 166 7.51 -3.88 7.56
C ALA A 166 8.05 -2.89 6.52
N HIS A 167 7.17 -2.18 5.85
CA HIS A 167 7.51 -1.03 5.03
C HIS A 167 7.06 0.22 5.76
N GLU A 168 8.00 1.13 6.01
CA GLU A 168 7.70 2.49 6.46
C GLU A 168 7.52 3.37 5.22
N THR A 169 6.39 4.04 5.11
CA THR A 169 6.24 5.18 4.23
C THR A 169 6.70 6.41 5.00
N SER A 170 7.99 6.69 4.99
CA SER A 170 8.52 8.00 5.35
C SER A 170 8.93 8.72 4.08
N GLU A 171 8.69 10.04 4.06
CA GLU A 171 9.04 10.98 3.01
C GLU A 171 10.41 10.76 2.39
#